data_ef6d8b853bcf4080aef0a00a6beb36a5
#
_entry.id   ef6d8b853bcf4080aef0a00a6beb36a5
#
_cell.length_a   1.000
_cell.length_b   1.000
_cell.length_c   1.000
_cell.angle_alpha   90.00
_cell.angle_beta   90.00
_cell.angle_gamma   90.00
#
_symmetry.space_group_name_H-M   'P 1'
#
loop_
_entity.id
_entity.type
_entity.pdbx_description
1 polymer ?
#
loop_
_entity_poly.entity_id
_entity_poly.type
_entity_poly.pdbx_seq_one_letter_code
_entity_poly.pdbx_strand_id
1 'polypeptide(L)'
;MRESDYLLNNSEPETANRFDGLEQVFDHVSIGHLQRLGVGTGARCLEIGAGSGSIARWLAAQVGPAGQVLATDLDARWCRHDGSPQLEIRELDLVADPIPEGPWDIVHERLVLQHVPERLDVLDRLVASLAPGGWILIEDFDTAEVRTVDREGPHHELVVSVARAFNGLLRSRGGVTEFAASGPRNLRARGLVDIGASGYVAIDRGGRGWANVVAANARQVRDGLVASGLQPADVDRFLEVVADPDTVIGSGVVISTWGRRAG
;
A
#
# COMPACT_ATOMS: atom_id res chain seq x y z
N MET A 1 1.75 -10.19 -13.38
CA MET A 1 1.16 -8.90 -13.89
C MET A 1 2.30 -8.11 -14.52
N ARG A 2 2.19 -7.65 -15.77
CA ARG A 2 3.27 -6.83 -16.34
C ARG A 2 3.21 -5.43 -15.73
N GLU A 3 4.36 -4.76 -15.59
CA GLU A 3 4.43 -3.38 -15.12
C GLU A 3 3.51 -2.43 -15.91
N SER A 4 3.34 -2.70 -17.23
CA SER A 4 2.42 -1.96 -18.11
C SER A 4 0.94 -2.10 -17.75
N ASP A 5 0.55 -3.12 -17.00
CA ASP A 5 -0.84 -3.39 -16.62
C ASP A 5 -1.21 -2.69 -15.31
N TYR A 6 -0.21 -2.26 -14.55
CA TYR A 6 -0.40 -1.51 -13.32
C TYR A 6 -0.70 -0.04 -13.61
N LEU A 7 -1.77 0.49 -13.03
CA LEU A 7 -2.22 1.86 -13.28
C LEU A 7 -1.18 2.91 -12.91
N LEU A 8 -0.52 2.70 -11.75
CA LEU A 8 0.47 3.63 -11.19
C LEU A 8 1.89 3.14 -11.50
N ASN A 9 2.19 2.97 -12.79
CA ASN A 9 3.49 2.52 -13.28
C ASN A 9 4.65 3.29 -12.62
N ASN A 10 5.64 2.55 -12.10
CA ASN A 10 6.77 3.10 -11.37
C ASN A 10 7.85 3.72 -12.28
N SER A 11 7.73 3.67 -13.60
CA SER A 11 8.63 4.36 -14.53
C SER A 11 8.34 5.86 -14.66
N GLU A 12 7.22 6.35 -14.12
CA GLU A 12 6.78 7.73 -14.23
C GLU A 12 7.55 8.69 -13.30
N PRO A 13 7.74 9.98 -13.70
CA PRO A 13 8.47 10.97 -12.89
C PRO A 13 7.87 11.22 -11.49
N GLU A 14 6.55 11.04 -11.34
CA GLU A 14 5.83 11.28 -10.09
C GLU A 14 6.00 10.15 -9.05
N THR A 15 6.65 9.06 -9.41
CA THR A 15 6.79 7.88 -8.52
C THR A 15 7.53 8.20 -7.23
N ALA A 16 8.61 8.98 -7.29
CA ALA A 16 9.35 9.40 -6.09
C ALA A 16 8.46 10.20 -5.14
N ASN A 17 7.72 11.19 -5.66
CA ASN A 17 6.81 12.03 -4.87
C ASN A 17 5.71 11.20 -4.22
N ARG A 18 5.18 10.21 -4.94
CA ARG A 18 4.18 9.29 -4.42
C ARG A 18 4.73 8.44 -3.27
N PHE A 19 5.90 7.83 -3.43
CA PHE A 19 6.51 7.01 -2.38
C PHE A 19 6.84 7.84 -1.14
N ASP A 20 7.47 8.99 -1.30
CA ASP A 20 7.80 9.89 -0.18
C ASP A 20 6.51 10.30 0.59
N GLY A 21 5.43 10.57 -0.13
CA GLY A 21 4.14 10.88 0.50
C GLY A 21 3.54 9.69 1.25
N LEU A 22 3.57 8.48 0.68
CA LEU A 22 3.08 7.26 1.31
C LEU A 22 3.88 6.91 2.58
N GLU A 23 5.21 7.05 2.55
CA GLU A 23 6.08 6.87 3.71
C GLU A 23 5.69 7.82 4.84
N GLN A 24 5.61 9.12 4.55
CA GLN A 24 5.25 10.14 5.55
C GLN A 24 3.91 9.87 6.23
N VAL A 25 2.95 9.36 5.46
CA VAL A 25 1.57 9.17 5.91
C VAL A 25 1.37 7.86 6.63
N PHE A 26 1.97 6.75 6.18
CA PHE A 26 1.57 5.42 6.63
C PHE A 26 2.67 4.63 7.36
N ASP A 27 3.96 5.01 7.28
CA ASP A 27 5.02 4.23 7.92
C ASP A 27 4.80 4.08 9.42
N HIS A 28 4.39 5.14 10.11
CA HIS A 28 4.14 5.08 11.55
C HIS A 28 2.99 4.12 11.91
N VAL A 29 2.02 3.92 11.01
CA VAL A 29 0.90 2.97 11.19
C VAL A 29 1.43 1.55 11.07
N SER A 30 2.07 1.22 9.95
CA SER A 30 2.66 -0.11 9.69
C SER A 30 3.66 -0.49 10.78
N ILE A 31 4.58 0.41 11.13
CA ILE A 31 5.57 0.21 12.20
C ILE A 31 4.89 -0.07 13.54
N GLY A 32 3.86 0.70 13.89
CA GLY A 32 3.11 0.47 15.12
C GLY A 32 2.43 -0.90 15.17
N HIS A 33 1.95 -1.42 14.04
CA HIS A 33 1.41 -2.78 13.95
C HIS A 33 2.51 -3.84 14.06
N LEU A 34 3.59 -3.72 13.28
CA LEU A 34 4.71 -4.65 13.28
C LEU A 34 5.36 -4.79 14.66
N GLN A 35 5.50 -3.67 15.40
CA GLN A 35 5.97 -3.69 16.79
C GLN A 35 5.03 -4.49 17.70
N ARG A 36 3.71 -4.30 17.58
CA ARG A 36 2.71 -5.05 18.37
C ARG A 36 2.69 -6.54 18.03
N LEU A 37 2.99 -6.91 16.79
CA LEU A 37 3.12 -8.30 16.36
C LEU A 37 4.44 -8.96 16.81
N GLY A 38 5.33 -8.18 17.43
CA GLY A 38 6.54 -8.72 18.06
C GLY A 38 7.72 -8.91 17.12
N VAL A 39 7.82 -8.11 16.04
CA VAL A 39 9.05 -8.08 15.23
C VAL A 39 10.25 -7.78 16.12
N GLY A 40 11.26 -8.62 16.07
CA GLY A 40 12.46 -8.45 16.90
C GLY A 40 13.67 -9.22 16.39
N THR A 41 14.73 -9.19 17.18
CA THR A 41 16.03 -9.77 16.85
C THR A 41 15.93 -11.23 16.41
N GLY A 42 16.54 -11.54 15.27
CA GLY A 42 16.59 -12.88 14.69
C GLY A 42 15.38 -13.26 13.82
N ALA A 43 14.34 -12.40 13.75
CA ALA A 43 13.17 -12.68 12.95
C ALA A 43 13.49 -12.73 11.44
N ARG A 44 12.77 -13.56 10.71
CA ARG A 44 12.77 -13.64 9.25
C ARG A 44 11.52 -12.95 8.72
N CYS A 45 11.70 -11.88 7.98
CA CYS A 45 10.62 -11.04 7.47
C CYS A 45 10.59 -11.05 5.93
N LEU A 46 9.39 -11.15 5.39
CA LEU A 46 9.11 -10.98 3.96
C LEU A 46 8.28 -9.72 3.77
N GLU A 47 8.83 -8.76 3.06
CA GLU A 47 8.16 -7.51 2.67
C GLU A 47 7.76 -7.59 1.21
N ILE A 48 6.46 -7.48 0.94
CA ILE A 48 5.86 -7.57 -0.39
C ILE A 48 5.49 -6.19 -0.89
N GLY A 49 5.92 -5.85 -2.13
CA GLY A 49 5.67 -4.53 -2.71
C GLY A 49 6.38 -3.43 -1.93
N ALA A 50 7.67 -3.60 -1.72
CA ALA A 50 8.47 -2.75 -0.83
C ALA A 50 8.54 -1.28 -1.24
N GLY A 51 8.19 -0.95 -2.50
CA GLY A 51 8.24 0.41 -3.03
C GLY A 51 9.64 1.02 -2.86
N SER A 52 9.75 2.12 -2.12
CA SER A 52 11.04 2.74 -1.80
C SER A 52 11.87 2.00 -0.74
N GLY A 53 11.29 0.97 -0.09
CA GLY A 53 11.94 0.15 0.93
C GLY A 53 11.97 0.74 2.34
N SER A 54 11.11 1.70 2.67
CA SER A 54 11.10 2.32 4.01
C SER A 54 10.83 1.30 5.11
N ILE A 55 9.79 0.49 4.97
CA ILE A 55 9.46 -0.58 5.94
C ILE A 55 10.52 -1.68 5.93
N ALA A 56 11.05 -2.07 4.76
CA ALA A 56 12.09 -3.08 4.67
C ALA A 56 13.37 -2.68 5.44
N ARG A 57 13.81 -1.41 5.32
CA ARG A 57 14.94 -0.89 6.09
C ARG A 57 14.64 -0.84 7.58
N TRP A 58 13.42 -0.43 7.97
CA TRP A 58 13.01 -0.45 9.36
C TRP A 58 13.03 -1.89 9.91
N LEU A 59 12.46 -2.86 9.19
CA LEU A 59 12.51 -4.28 9.56
C LEU A 59 13.96 -4.76 9.74
N ALA A 60 14.85 -4.42 8.80
CA ALA A 60 16.26 -4.81 8.86
C ALA A 60 16.94 -4.30 10.15
N ALA A 61 16.63 -3.07 10.57
CA ALA A 61 17.12 -2.53 11.82
C ALA A 61 16.56 -3.27 13.06
N GLN A 62 15.29 -3.74 13.02
CA GLN A 62 14.67 -4.46 14.14
C GLN A 62 15.18 -5.89 14.27
N VAL A 63 15.33 -6.61 13.15
CA VAL A 63 15.76 -8.02 13.21
C VAL A 63 17.24 -8.19 13.52
N GLY A 64 18.04 -7.15 13.30
CA GLY A 64 19.48 -7.15 13.59
C GLY A 64 20.27 -8.21 12.82
N PRO A 65 21.56 -8.42 13.14
CA PRO A 65 22.46 -9.25 12.34
C PRO A 65 22.15 -10.75 12.36
N ALA A 66 21.30 -11.22 13.26
CA ALA A 66 20.86 -12.61 13.35
C ALA A 66 19.56 -12.87 12.58
N GLY A 67 18.88 -11.84 12.09
CA GLY A 67 17.65 -11.93 11.33
C GLY A 67 17.86 -11.82 9.83
N GLN A 68 16.76 -11.85 9.09
CA GLN A 68 16.74 -11.70 7.65
C GLN A 68 15.51 -10.91 7.21
N VAL A 69 15.68 -10.00 6.27
CA VAL A 69 14.58 -9.32 5.58
C VAL A 69 14.75 -9.54 4.08
N LEU A 70 13.74 -10.10 3.46
CA LEU A 70 13.62 -10.13 2.00
C LEU A 70 12.54 -9.14 1.58
N ALA A 71 12.95 -8.09 0.90
CA ALA A 71 12.07 -7.08 0.31
C ALA A 71 11.86 -7.39 -1.17
N THR A 72 10.61 -7.45 -1.60
CA THR A 72 10.28 -7.75 -2.99
C THR A 72 9.40 -6.65 -3.59
N ASP A 73 9.59 -6.37 -4.87
CA ASP A 73 8.75 -5.46 -5.64
C ASP A 73 8.74 -5.90 -7.11
N LEU A 74 7.69 -5.53 -7.84
CA LEU A 74 7.64 -5.74 -9.29
C LEU A 74 8.70 -4.88 -10.01
N ASP A 75 9.03 -3.72 -9.44
CA ASP A 75 10.09 -2.80 -9.89
C ASP A 75 10.99 -2.44 -8.71
N ALA A 76 11.97 -3.28 -8.44
CA ALA A 76 12.88 -3.13 -7.31
C ALA A 76 13.86 -1.95 -7.43
N ARG A 77 13.88 -1.21 -8.56
CA ARG A 77 14.78 -0.05 -8.77
C ARG A 77 14.59 1.07 -7.73
N TRP A 78 13.37 1.16 -7.19
CA TRP A 78 13.03 2.18 -6.18
C TRP A 78 13.39 1.78 -4.77
N CYS A 79 13.51 0.48 -4.51
CA CYS A 79 13.81 -0.02 -3.17
C CYS A 79 15.26 0.31 -2.79
N ARG A 80 15.42 1.26 -1.88
CA ARG A 80 16.74 1.75 -1.46
C ARG A 80 17.35 0.79 -0.43
N HIS A 81 18.55 0.32 -0.71
CA HIS A 81 19.34 -0.46 0.23
C HIS A 81 20.18 0.48 1.11
N ASP A 82 20.17 0.27 2.43
CA ASP A 82 20.91 1.07 3.41
C ASP A 82 22.29 0.48 3.79
N GLY A 83 22.69 -0.61 3.16
CA GLY A 83 23.93 -1.33 3.47
C GLY A 83 23.78 -2.40 4.54
N SER A 84 22.59 -2.61 5.10
CA SER A 84 22.31 -3.65 6.10
C SER A 84 22.49 -5.06 5.51
N PRO A 85 23.42 -5.89 6.02
CA PRO A 85 23.71 -7.20 5.44
C PRO A 85 22.53 -8.19 5.55
N GLN A 86 21.58 -7.96 6.45
CA GLN A 86 20.37 -8.76 6.63
C GLN A 86 19.24 -8.38 5.68
N LEU A 87 19.35 -7.28 4.92
CA LEU A 87 18.37 -6.86 3.93
C LEU A 87 18.77 -7.36 2.54
N GLU A 88 17.92 -8.16 1.94
CA GLU A 88 17.97 -8.54 0.52
C GLU A 88 16.82 -7.86 -0.21
N ILE A 89 17.09 -7.33 -1.41
CA ILE A 89 16.07 -6.76 -2.28
C ILE A 89 16.00 -7.60 -3.55
N ARG A 90 14.78 -7.98 -3.96
CA ARG A 90 14.56 -8.84 -5.12
C ARG A 90 13.38 -8.35 -5.95
N GLU A 91 13.55 -8.32 -7.26
CA GLU A 91 12.44 -8.15 -8.19
C GLU A 91 11.59 -9.44 -8.20
N LEU A 92 10.27 -9.29 -8.09
CA LEU A 92 9.33 -10.41 -8.02
C LEU A 92 7.96 -10.02 -8.58
N ASP A 93 7.47 -10.79 -9.54
CA ASP A 93 6.07 -10.76 -9.96
C ASP A 93 5.25 -11.74 -9.11
N LEU A 94 4.43 -11.24 -8.21
CA LEU A 94 3.59 -12.06 -7.31
C LEU A 94 2.65 -13.03 -8.02
N VAL A 95 2.31 -12.77 -9.28
CA VAL A 95 1.43 -13.62 -10.07
C VAL A 95 2.23 -14.72 -10.79
N ALA A 96 3.33 -14.32 -11.43
CA ALA A 96 4.11 -15.22 -12.30
C ALA A 96 5.15 -16.05 -11.54
N ASP A 97 5.74 -15.48 -10.48
CA ASP A 97 6.83 -16.10 -9.76
C ASP A 97 6.37 -16.85 -8.51
N PRO A 98 7.11 -17.87 -8.05
CA PRO A 98 6.85 -18.49 -6.77
C PRO A 98 7.15 -17.50 -5.63
N ILE A 99 6.31 -17.52 -4.59
CA ILE A 99 6.62 -16.78 -3.36
C ILE A 99 7.91 -17.35 -2.76
N PRO A 100 8.85 -16.49 -2.33
CA PRO A 100 10.10 -16.92 -1.72
C PRO A 100 9.90 -17.90 -0.58
N GLU A 101 10.68 -18.98 -0.58
CA GLU A 101 10.54 -20.04 0.41
C GLU A 101 10.77 -19.52 1.82
N GLY A 102 9.76 -19.80 2.70
CA GLY A 102 9.85 -19.54 4.14
C GLY A 102 10.73 -20.56 4.87
N PRO A 103 10.49 -20.77 6.15
CA PRO A 103 9.38 -20.17 6.90
C PRO A 103 9.66 -18.71 7.27
N TRP A 104 8.63 -17.85 7.17
CA TRP A 104 8.69 -16.43 7.56
C TRP A 104 7.99 -16.21 8.90
N ASP A 105 8.64 -15.48 9.80
CA ASP A 105 8.03 -15.08 11.08
C ASP A 105 7.04 -13.92 10.87
N ILE A 106 7.35 -13.04 9.92
CA ILE A 106 6.50 -11.92 9.51
C ILE A 106 6.41 -11.91 7.98
N VAL A 107 5.18 -11.79 7.48
CA VAL A 107 4.88 -11.41 6.10
C VAL A 107 4.10 -10.10 6.16
N HIS A 108 4.61 -9.07 5.49
CA HIS A 108 3.96 -7.76 5.41
C HIS A 108 3.74 -7.35 3.96
N GLU A 109 2.61 -6.71 3.70
CA GLU A 109 2.36 -5.95 2.47
C GLU A 109 1.57 -4.69 2.77
N ARG A 110 1.82 -3.65 2.00
CA ARG A 110 1.05 -2.41 2.05
C ARG A 110 0.72 -1.90 0.65
N LEU A 111 -0.58 -1.76 0.38
CA LEU A 111 -1.13 -1.25 -0.88
C LEU A 111 -0.73 -2.07 -2.11
N VAL A 112 -0.71 -3.40 -1.98
CA VAL A 112 -0.31 -4.34 -3.04
C VAL A 112 -1.47 -5.21 -3.47
N LEU A 113 -2.06 -6.01 -2.56
CA LEU A 113 -3.05 -7.01 -2.93
C LEU A 113 -4.30 -6.42 -3.57
N GLN A 114 -4.70 -5.22 -3.19
CA GLN A 114 -5.81 -4.51 -3.84
C GLN A 114 -5.61 -4.32 -5.36
N HIS A 115 -4.37 -4.30 -5.85
CA HIS A 115 -4.02 -4.10 -7.26
C HIS A 115 -3.87 -5.41 -8.04
N VAL A 116 -3.70 -6.54 -7.36
CA VAL A 116 -3.45 -7.85 -7.99
C VAL A 116 -4.76 -8.55 -8.31
N PRO A 117 -5.08 -8.87 -9.58
CA PRO A 117 -6.31 -9.60 -9.93
C PRO A 117 -6.42 -10.94 -9.20
N GLU A 118 -5.32 -11.73 -9.14
CA GLU A 118 -5.22 -13.04 -8.50
C GLU A 118 -4.93 -12.97 -6.98
N ARG A 119 -5.31 -11.87 -6.33
CA ARG A 119 -4.98 -11.55 -4.92
C ARG A 119 -5.27 -12.65 -3.91
N LEU A 120 -6.34 -13.42 -4.12
CA LEU A 120 -6.68 -14.51 -3.19
C LEU A 120 -5.74 -15.70 -3.33
N ASP A 121 -5.30 -16.04 -4.55
CA ASP A 121 -4.31 -17.09 -4.79
C ASP A 121 -2.92 -16.67 -4.28
N VAL A 122 -2.58 -15.39 -4.46
CA VAL A 122 -1.37 -14.79 -3.88
C VAL A 122 -1.43 -14.88 -2.35
N LEU A 123 -2.55 -14.49 -1.74
CA LEU A 123 -2.74 -14.55 -0.29
C LEU A 123 -2.62 -15.98 0.24
N ASP A 124 -3.12 -17.00 -0.49
CA ASP A 124 -2.95 -18.42 -0.12
C ASP A 124 -1.49 -18.79 -0.05
N ARG A 125 -0.69 -18.39 -1.04
CA ARG A 125 0.75 -18.65 -1.09
C ARG A 125 1.53 -17.91 0.00
N LEU A 126 1.16 -16.66 0.30
CA LEU A 126 1.76 -15.87 1.37
C LEU A 126 1.50 -16.51 2.74
N VAL A 127 0.26 -16.94 3.01
CA VAL A 127 -0.10 -17.63 4.25
C VAL A 127 0.64 -18.97 4.37
N ALA A 128 0.79 -19.70 3.27
CA ALA A 128 1.54 -20.98 3.26
C ALA A 128 3.03 -20.81 3.59
N SER A 129 3.62 -19.66 3.28
CA SER A 129 5.04 -19.35 3.53
C SER A 129 5.35 -18.97 4.99
N LEU A 130 4.33 -18.71 5.84
CA LEU A 130 4.52 -18.38 7.24
C LEU A 130 5.12 -19.55 8.04
N ALA A 131 5.94 -19.22 9.01
CA ALA A 131 6.34 -20.15 10.07
C ALA A 131 5.13 -20.54 10.94
N PRO A 132 5.13 -21.73 11.60
CA PRO A 132 4.23 -21.97 12.72
C PRO A 132 4.36 -20.86 13.77
N GLY A 133 3.27 -20.21 14.14
CA GLY A 133 3.28 -19.02 15.01
C GLY A 133 3.61 -17.69 14.33
N GLY A 134 3.96 -17.69 13.06
CA GLY A 134 4.27 -16.48 12.28
C GLY A 134 3.03 -15.64 11.97
N TRP A 135 3.23 -14.35 11.71
CA TRP A 135 2.18 -13.37 11.47
C TRP A 135 2.17 -12.87 10.03
N ILE A 136 0.99 -12.60 9.52
CA ILE A 136 0.80 -11.79 8.32
C ILE A 136 0.12 -10.47 8.69
N LEU A 137 0.58 -9.37 8.11
CA LEU A 137 -0.03 -8.04 8.19
C LEU A 137 -0.31 -7.56 6.76
N ILE A 138 -1.57 -7.28 6.47
CA ILE A 138 -2.08 -6.79 5.19
C ILE A 138 -2.65 -5.41 5.40
N GLU A 139 -2.22 -4.42 4.61
CA GLU A 139 -2.62 -3.03 4.74
C GLU A 139 -3.03 -2.47 3.38
N ASP A 140 -4.32 -2.46 3.12
CA ASP A 140 -4.89 -1.97 1.86
C ASP A 140 -5.96 -0.89 2.09
N PHE A 141 -6.28 -0.14 1.05
CA PHE A 141 -7.37 0.82 1.12
C PHE A 141 -8.75 0.15 1.05
N ASP A 142 -9.67 0.73 1.81
CA ASP A 142 -11.10 0.69 1.52
C ASP A 142 -11.52 2.09 1.04
N THR A 143 -11.84 2.18 -0.23
CA THR A 143 -12.31 3.40 -0.88
C THR A 143 -13.72 3.23 -1.45
N ALA A 144 -14.52 2.30 -0.88
CA ALA A 144 -15.91 2.12 -1.25
C ALA A 144 -16.69 3.44 -1.17
N GLU A 145 -16.40 4.20 -0.12
CA GLU A 145 -16.90 5.57 0.05
C GLU A 145 -15.76 6.58 -0.10
N VAL A 146 -15.91 7.51 -1.03
CA VAL A 146 -15.02 8.66 -1.11
C VAL A 146 -15.30 9.58 0.07
N ARG A 147 -14.27 9.83 0.88
CA ARG A 147 -14.36 10.72 2.04
C ARG A 147 -13.67 12.04 1.73
N THR A 148 -14.33 13.14 2.07
CA THR A 148 -13.72 14.45 2.15
C THR A 148 -13.87 14.95 3.59
N VAL A 149 -12.91 15.73 4.05
CA VAL A 149 -12.94 16.25 5.42
C VAL A 149 -14.03 17.33 5.54
N ASP A 150 -14.00 18.29 4.62
CA ASP A 150 -15.00 19.36 4.55
C ASP A 150 -16.04 19.05 3.46
N ARG A 151 -17.21 18.54 3.89
CA ARG A 151 -18.29 18.15 2.98
C ARG A 151 -19.12 19.33 2.47
N GLU A 152 -19.05 20.48 3.15
CA GLU A 152 -19.75 21.71 2.79
C GLU A 152 -18.81 22.71 2.11
N GLY A 153 -17.51 22.37 2.03
CA GLY A 153 -16.48 23.21 1.45
C GLY A 153 -16.61 23.36 -0.07
N PRO A 154 -16.07 24.46 -0.61
CA PRO A 154 -16.24 24.83 -2.02
C PRO A 154 -15.59 23.84 -3.01
N HIS A 155 -14.74 22.95 -2.53
CA HIS A 155 -13.99 22.00 -3.36
C HIS A 155 -14.47 20.56 -3.20
N HIS A 156 -15.51 20.30 -2.38
CA HIS A 156 -16.00 18.93 -2.09
C HIS A 156 -16.33 18.15 -3.37
N GLU A 157 -17.18 18.69 -4.23
CA GLU A 157 -17.62 18.00 -5.45
C GLU A 157 -16.47 17.70 -6.41
N LEU A 158 -15.49 18.61 -6.52
CA LEU A 158 -14.31 18.43 -7.35
C LEU A 158 -13.46 17.26 -6.82
N VAL A 159 -13.14 17.27 -5.53
CA VAL A 159 -12.32 16.20 -4.89
C VAL A 159 -13.01 14.86 -5.01
N VAL A 160 -14.32 14.80 -4.76
CA VAL A 160 -15.11 13.57 -4.90
C VAL A 160 -15.11 13.05 -6.34
N SER A 161 -15.28 13.95 -7.32
CA SER A 161 -15.32 13.57 -8.74
C SER A 161 -13.99 12.99 -9.20
N VAL A 162 -12.87 13.62 -8.86
CA VAL A 162 -11.53 13.13 -9.19
C VAL A 162 -11.24 11.79 -8.50
N ALA A 163 -11.58 11.64 -7.22
CA ALA A 163 -11.37 10.40 -6.49
C ALA A 163 -12.21 9.25 -7.06
N ARG A 164 -13.48 9.50 -7.45
CA ARG A 164 -14.33 8.50 -8.11
C ARG A 164 -13.78 8.07 -9.47
N ALA A 165 -13.32 9.03 -10.28
CA ALA A 165 -12.69 8.75 -11.57
C ALA A 165 -11.42 7.90 -11.39
N PHE A 166 -10.55 8.26 -10.44
CA PHE A 166 -9.36 7.50 -10.12
C PHE A 166 -9.68 6.06 -9.68
N ASN A 167 -10.64 5.88 -8.76
CA ASN A 167 -11.09 4.55 -8.34
C ASN A 167 -11.68 3.75 -9.52
N GLY A 168 -12.37 4.42 -10.45
CA GLY A 168 -12.84 3.81 -11.69
C GLY A 168 -11.69 3.28 -12.56
N LEU A 169 -10.62 4.06 -12.69
CA LEU A 169 -9.41 3.64 -13.41
C LEU A 169 -8.72 2.45 -12.73
N LEU A 170 -8.62 2.43 -11.40
CA LEU A 170 -8.08 1.28 -10.66
C LEU A 170 -8.89 0.01 -10.95
N ARG A 171 -10.23 0.09 -10.87
CA ARG A 171 -11.11 -1.05 -11.16
C ARG A 171 -10.99 -1.53 -12.61
N SER A 172 -10.83 -0.62 -13.58
CA SER A 172 -10.64 -1.00 -14.99
C SER A 172 -9.37 -1.79 -15.26
N ARG A 173 -8.40 -1.72 -14.35
CA ARG A 173 -7.12 -2.48 -14.37
C ARG A 173 -7.15 -3.70 -13.43
N GLY A 174 -8.32 -4.15 -12.97
CA GLY A 174 -8.49 -5.30 -12.09
C GLY A 174 -8.28 -5.04 -10.59
N GLY A 175 -8.04 -3.79 -10.21
CA GLY A 175 -7.98 -3.39 -8.80
C GLY A 175 -9.32 -3.55 -8.09
N VAL A 176 -9.29 -3.87 -6.79
CA VAL A 176 -10.48 -3.97 -5.94
C VAL A 176 -10.37 -3.00 -4.79
N THR A 177 -11.06 -1.89 -4.92
CA THR A 177 -10.99 -0.74 -4.00
C THR A 177 -11.64 -0.99 -2.64
N GLU A 178 -12.33 -2.12 -2.46
CA GLU A 178 -12.95 -2.57 -1.21
C GLU A 178 -12.31 -3.85 -0.63
N PHE A 179 -11.14 -4.27 -1.15
CA PHE A 179 -10.50 -5.53 -0.75
C PHE A 179 -10.17 -5.55 0.74
N ALA A 180 -9.66 -4.47 1.28
CA ALA A 180 -9.23 -4.35 2.66
C ALA A 180 -10.32 -4.71 3.68
N ALA A 181 -11.58 -4.30 3.43
CA ALA A 181 -12.72 -4.60 4.30
C ALA A 181 -12.98 -6.11 4.48
N SER A 182 -12.55 -6.92 3.52
CA SER A 182 -12.68 -8.38 3.56
C SER A 182 -11.51 -9.09 4.28
N GLY A 183 -10.48 -8.37 4.69
CA GLY A 183 -9.25 -8.91 5.27
C GLY A 183 -9.48 -9.94 6.40
N PRO A 184 -10.22 -9.61 7.48
CA PRO A 184 -10.43 -10.55 8.59
C PRO A 184 -11.15 -11.84 8.16
N ARG A 185 -12.09 -11.74 7.21
CA ARG A 185 -12.79 -12.91 6.66
C ARG A 185 -11.82 -13.76 5.83
N ASN A 186 -10.99 -13.13 5.00
CA ASN A 186 -10.05 -13.82 4.14
C ASN A 186 -8.98 -14.56 4.94
N LEU A 187 -8.46 -13.96 6.02
CA LEU A 187 -7.49 -14.61 6.90
C LEU A 187 -8.11 -15.77 7.69
N ARG A 188 -9.35 -15.59 8.18
CA ARG A 188 -10.08 -16.68 8.88
C ARG A 188 -10.33 -17.88 7.96
N ALA A 189 -10.70 -17.65 6.71
CA ALA A 189 -10.94 -18.71 5.74
C ALA A 189 -9.68 -19.55 5.45
N ARG A 190 -8.49 -19.01 5.74
CA ARG A 190 -7.18 -19.67 5.60
C ARG A 190 -6.66 -20.29 6.90
N GLY A 191 -7.51 -20.38 7.93
CA GLY A 191 -7.18 -21.04 9.19
C GLY A 191 -6.26 -20.24 10.11
N LEU A 192 -6.06 -18.93 9.87
CA LEU A 192 -5.31 -18.09 10.77
C LEU A 192 -6.08 -17.82 12.04
N VAL A 193 -5.36 -17.66 13.15
CA VAL A 193 -5.86 -17.34 14.49
C VAL A 193 -5.41 -15.95 14.92
N ASP A 194 -5.88 -15.47 16.07
CA ASP A 194 -5.53 -14.16 16.64
C ASP A 194 -5.72 -12.99 15.64
N ILE A 195 -6.79 -13.12 14.83
CA ILE A 195 -7.11 -12.17 13.78
C ILE A 195 -7.63 -10.87 14.39
N GLY A 196 -7.05 -9.75 13.97
CA GLY A 196 -7.52 -8.43 14.28
C GLY A 196 -7.45 -7.50 13.08
N ALA A 197 -8.07 -6.34 13.21
CA ALA A 197 -7.99 -5.28 12.22
C ALA A 197 -8.13 -3.91 12.88
N SER A 198 -7.56 -2.89 12.23
CA SER A 198 -7.78 -1.48 12.58
C SER A 198 -7.81 -0.63 11.31
N GLY A 199 -8.48 0.52 11.39
CA GLY A 199 -8.55 1.47 10.29
C GLY A 199 -7.82 2.77 10.63
N TYR A 200 -7.14 3.34 9.62
CA TYR A 200 -6.50 4.65 9.72
C TYR A 200 -6.92 5.53 8.54
N VAL A 201 -7.20 6.79 8.84
CA VAL A 201 -7.47 7.84 7.84
C VAL A 201 -6.45 8.95 8.02
N ALA A 202 -5.67 9.21 6.98
CA ALA A 202 -4.80 10.38 6.96
C ALA A 202 -5.63 11.64 6.71
N ILE A 203 -5.31 12.72 7.41
CA ILE A 203 -5.89 14.04 7.21
C ILE A 203 -4.74 15.05 7.16
N ASP A 204 -4.50 15.62 6.00
CA ASP A 204 -3.39 16.52 5.74
C ASP A 204 -3.83 17.85 5.14
N ARG A 205 -3.01 18.86 5.34
CA ARG A 205 -3.12 20.11 4.60
C ARG A 205 -2.58 19.95 3.18
N GLY A 206 -3.06 20.76 2.26
CA GLY A 206 -2.54 20.83 0.91
C GLY A 206 -1.02 21.03 0.87
N GLY A 207 -0.39 20.44 -0.14
CA GLY A 207 1.06 20.44 -0.32
C GLY A 207 1.84 19.52 0.65
N ARG A 208 1.18 18.66 1.41
CA ARG A 208 1.81 17.74 2.38
C ARG A 208 1.21 16.34 2.32
N GLY A 209 1.99 15.36 2.77
CA GLY A 209 1.56 14.00 3.05
C GLY A 209 0.58 13.44 2.02
N TRP A 210 -0.65 13.15 2.45
CA TRP A 210 -1.67 12.59 1.56
C TRP A 210 -2.04 13.49 0.37
N ALA A 211 -2.04 14.82 0.56
CA ALA A 211 -2.31 15.75 -0.54
C ALA A 211 -1.26 15.63 -1.66
N ASN A 212 0.02 15.40 -1.32
CA ASN A 212 1.06 15.14 -2.31
C ASN A 212 0.87 13.81 -3.02
N VAL A 213 0.43 12.75 -2.31
CA VAL A 213 0.13 11.45 -2.92
C VAL A 213 -0.97 11.57 -3.98
N VAL A 214 -2.09 12.22 -3.65
CA VAL A 214 -3.20 12.35 -4.61
C VAL A 214 -2.83 13.29 -5.76
N ALA A 215 -2.00 14.31 -5.54
CA ALA A 215 -1.46 15.16 -6.60
C ALA A 215 -0.58 14.36 -7.57
N ALA A 216 0.38 13.57 -7.05
CA ALA A 216 1.24 12.71 -7.86
C ALA A 216 0.42 11.69 -8.68
N ASN A 217 -0.54 11.03 -8.04
CA ASN A 217 -1.46 10.12 -8.71
C ASN A 217 -2.24 10.81 -9.83
N ALA A 218 -2.83 11.98 -9.57
CA ALA A 218 -3.63 12.71 -10.56
C ALA A 218 -2.78 13.16 -11.75
N ARG A 219 -1.53 13.60 -11.53
CA ARG A 219 -0.60 13.94 -12.62
C ARG A 219 -0.27 12.71 -13.46
N GLN A 220 0.07 11.61 -12.82
CA GLN A 220 0.46 10.37 -13.49
C GLN A 220 -0.66 9.80 -14.37
N VAL A 221 -1.91 9.86 -13.92
CA VAL A 221 -3.06 9.29 -14.65
C VAL A 221 -3.94 10.35 -15.32
N ARG A 222 -3.42 11.56 -15.54
CA ARG A 222 -4.16 12.72 -16.06
C ARG A 222 -4.99 12.38 -17.30
N ASP A 223 -4.38 11.76 -18.29
CA ASP A 223 -5.06 11.40 -19.54
C ASP A 223 -6.19 10.40 -19.30
N GLY A 224 -5.99 9.45 -18.40
CA GLY A 224 -7.02 8.50 -17.97
C GLY A 224 -8.20 9.20 -17.27
N LEU A 225 -7.93 10.17 -16.40
CA LEU A 225 -8.96 10.97 -15.72
C LEU A 225 -9.80 11.75 -16.74
N VAL A 226 -9.15 12.38 -17.71
CA VAL A 226 -9.85 13.10 -18.80
C VAL A 226 -10.64 12.13 -19.66
N ALA A 227 -10.08 10.97 -20.03
CA ALA A 227 -10.78 9.95 -20.80
C ALA A 227 -11.98 9.35 -20.04
N SER A 228 -12.00 9.40 -18.71
CA SER A 228 -13.12 8.97 -17.88
C SER A 228 -14.24 10.01 -17.76
N GLY A 229 -14.09 11.19 -18.40
CA GLY A 229 -15.12 12.22 -18.51
C GLY A 229 -14.88 13.50 -17.70
N LEU A 230 -13.76 13.60 -16.96
CA LEU A 230 -13.39 14.86 -16.31
C LEU A 230 -12.92 15.89 -17.37
N GLN A 231 -13.24 17.16 -17.15
CA GLN A 231 -12.67 18.20 -17.99
C GLN A 231 -11.19 18.41 -17.65
N PRO A 232 -10.30 18.69 -18.62
CA PRO A 232 -8.91 19.01 -18.33
C PRO A 232 -8.75 20.12 -17.27
N ALA A 233 -9.59 21.14 -17.32
CA ALA A 233 -9.59 22.24 -16.37
C ALA A 233 -9.95 21.80 -14.92
N ASP A 234 -10.79 20.76 -14.75
CA ASP A 234 -11.12 20.21 -13.42
C ASP A 234 -9.90 19.48 -12.81
N VAL A 235 -9.14 18.77 -13.64
CA VAL A 235 -7.91 18.12 -13.17
C VAL A 235 -6.87 19.18 -12.77
N ASP A 236 -6.71 20.23 -13.57
CA ASP A 236 -5.79 21.36 -13.25
C ASP A 236 -6.24 22.07 -11.97
N ARG A 237 -7.54 22.34 -11.82
CA ARG A 237 -8.09 22.93 -10.61
C ARG A 237 -7.93 22.03 -9.38
N PHE A 238 -8.10 20.71 -9.53
CA PHE A 238 -7.84 19.77 -8.44
C PHE A 238 -6.39 19.84 -7.96
N LEU A 239 -5.42 19.91 -8.87
CA LEU A 239 -4.00 20.04 -8.52
C LEU A 239 -3.69 21.34 -7.76
N GLU A 240 -4.36 22.46 -8.11
CA GLU A 240 -4.27 23.70 -7.35
C GLU A 240 -4.85 23.55 -5.95
N VAL A 241 -6.04 22.95 -5.83
CA VAL A 241 -6.74 22.73 -4.55
C VAL A 241 -5.93 21.86 -3.61
N VAL A 242 -5.34 20.75 -4.09
CA VAL A 242 -4.53 19.87 -3.23
C VAL A 242 -3.14 20.43 -2.92
N ALA A 243 -2.71 21.48 -3.61
CA ALA A 243 -1.48 22.21 -3.31
C ALA A 243 -1.70 23.38 -2.31
N ASP A 244 -2.94 23.86 -2.16
CA ASP A 244 -3.28 24.99 -1.32
C ASP A 244 -3.21 24.61 0.18
N PRO A 245 -2.32 25.22 0.99
CA PRO A 245 -2.15 24.89 2.40
C PRO A 245 -3.39 25.17 3.27
N ASP A 246 -4.35 25.95 2.80
CA ASP A 246 -5.61 26.19 3.50
C ASP A 246 -6.65 25.09 3.22
N THR A 247 -6.43 24.24 2.23
CA THR A 247 -7.26 23.07 1.96
C THR A 247 -6.87 21.90 2.87
N VAL A 248 -7.86 21.14 3.33
CA VAL A 248 -7.66 19.90 4.11
C VAL A 248 -8.17 18.70 3.31
N ILE A 249 -7.30 17.72 3.09
CA ILE A 249 -7.57 16.51 2.30
C ILE A 249 -7.51 15.28 3.19
N GLY A 250 -8.54 14.42 3.08
CA GLY A 250 -8.58 13.11 3.76
C GLY A 250 -8.32 11.95 2.81
N SER A 251 -7.68 10.89 3.31
CA SER A 251 -7.53 9.63 2.56
C SER A 251 -8.80 8.78 2.62
N GLY A 252 -8.86 7.72 1.80
CA GLY A 252 -9.64 6.53 2.09
C GLY A 252 -9.20 5.91 3.42
N VAL A 253 -9.93 4.91 3.90
CA VAL A 253 -9.51 4.17 5.09
C VAL A 253 -8.46 3.15 4.67
N VAL A 254 -7.25 3.22 5.23
CA VAL A 254 -6.33 2.08 5.19
C VAL A 254 -6.75 1.12 6.30
N ILE A 255 -7.07 -0.11 5.93
CA ILE A 255 -7.39 -1.16 6.90
C ILE A 255 -6.17 -2.07 7.01
N SER A 256 -5.56 -2.04 8.20
CA SER A 256 -4.52 -2.97 8.60
C SER A 256 -5.18 -4.21 9.18
N THR A 257 -4.98 -5.36 8.58
CA THR A 257 -5.50 -6.66 9.04
C THR A 257 -4.35 -7.60 9.32
N TRP A 258 -4.35 -8.23 10.49
CA TRP A 258 -3.33 -9.21 10.87
C TRP A 258 -3.95 -10.53 11.31
N GLY A 259 -3.15 -11.60 11.20
CA GLY A 259 -3.51 -12.92 11.67
C GLY A 259 -2.26 -13.78 11.85
N ARG A 260 -2.35 -14.78 12.72
CA ARG A 260 -1.24 -15.67 13.07
C ARG A 260 -1.48 -17.09 12.57
N ARG A 261 -0.46 -17.71 11.97
CA ARG A 261 -0.49 -19.14 11.68
C ARG A 261 -0.47 -19.90 12.99
N ALA A 262 -1.38 -20.86 13.18
CA ALA A 262 -1.34 -21.74 14.34
C ALA A 262 0.00 -22.49 14.41
N GLY A 263 0.49 -22.73 15.65
CA GLY A 263 1.73 -23.47 15.90
C GLY A 263 1.58 -24.98 15.73
#